data_1adb614b28315bd098eb41ae00ee61d5
#
_entry.id   1adb614b28315bd098eb41ae00ee61d5
#
_cell.length_a   1.000
_cell.length_b   1.000
_cell.length_c   1.000
_cell.angle_alpha   90.00
_cell.angle_beta   90.00
_cell.angle_gamma   90.00
#
_symmetry.space_group_name_H-M   'P 1'
#
loop_
_entity.id
_entity.type
_entity.pdbx_description
1 polymer ?
#
loop_
_entity_poly.entity_id
_entity_poly.type
_entity_poly.pdbx_seq_one_letter_code
_entity_poly.pdbx_strand_id
1 'polypeptide(L)'
;MKKKFLIFALMLMAVGMSLTVVSCSSDDNEDFVQEAATTEEVKTFFEKDCNIITENLVGGFFTAEDYMGVVNGDGVIPPSLVKILAIHSQEELESVYKGALKLPQIDFNQHVLLVGLTYNVSGQESLGKVRLLHGQGDSYELQVIMYWNTNMNYGYFQLFSPVLFWRLYPKFPTSHMNVVRRVEEVWSDYQE
;
A
#
# COMPACT_ATOMS: atom_id res chain seq x y z
N MET A 1 -36.62 -33.86 41.32
CA MET A 1 -35.91 -33.89 40.04
C MET A 1 -36.36 -32.74 39.11
N LYS A 2 -36.16 -31.47 39.46
CA LYS A 2 -36.58 -30.31 38.63
C LYS A 2 -35.62 -29.11 38.73
N LYS A 3 -34.30 -29.31 38.93
CA LYS A 3 -33.32 -28.21 39.03
C LYS A 3 -32.09 -28.34 38.12
N LYS A 4 -32.06 -29.25 37.14
CA LYS A 4 -30.89 -29.43 36.26
C LYS A 4 -31.12 -29.00 34.80
N PHE A 5 -32.28 -28.43 34.45
CA PHE A 5 -32.59 -28.01 33.07
C PHE A 5 -32.44 -26.52 32.82
N LEU A 6 -32.11 -25.72 33.85
CA LEU A 6 -32.06 -24.26 33.70
C LEU A 6 -30.65 -23.69 33.42
N ILE A 7 -29.60 -24.52 33.46
CA ILE A 7 -28.20 -24.08 33.29
C ILE A 7 -27.72 -24.25 31.82
N PHE A 8 -28.43 -25.04 31.02
CA PHE A 8 -28.04 -25.29 29.64
C PHE A 8 -28.59 -24.27 28.63
N ALA A 9 -29.54 -23.42 29.03
CA ALA A 9 -30.14 -22.42 28.17
C ALA A 9 -29.43 -21.06 28.19
N LEU A 10 -28.42 -20.85 29.06
CA LEU A 10 -27.73 -19.57 29.23
C LEU A 10 -26.33 -19.52 28.59
N MET A 11 -25.88 -20.65 28.00
CA MET A 11 -24.57 -20.70 27.33
C MET A 11 -24.63 -20.64 25.79
N LEU A 12 -25.79 -20.43 25.20
CA LEU A 12 -25.96 -20.40 23.74
C LEU A 12 -26.27 -18.99 23.16
N MET A 13 -26.12 -17.92 23.94
CA MET A 13 -26.36 -16.55 23.49
C MET A 13 -25.12 -15.63 23.52
N ALA A 14 -23.92 -16.18 23.53
CA ALA A 14 -22.68 -15.39 23.55
C ALA A 14 -21.85 -15.50 22.24
N VAL A 15 -22.42 -16.04 21.17
CA VAL A 15 -21.75 -16.10 19.87
C VAL A 15 -22.67 -15.47 18.85
N GLY A 16 -22.50 -14.19 18.60
CA GLY A 16 -23.24 -13.56 17.53
C GLY A 16 -23.54 -12.07 17.67
N MET A 17 -22.56 -11.28 18.10
CA MET A 17 -22.56 -9.83 17.83
C MET A 17 -21.17 -9.38 17.39
N SER A 18 -20.78 -9.77 16.19
CA SER A 18 -19.86 -8.96 15.41
C SER A 18 -20.64 -7.70 15.00
N LEU A 19 -20.53 -6.69 15.84
CA LEU A 19 -20.92 -5.33 15.45
C LEU A 19 -19.99 -4.90 14.32
N THR A 20 -20.44 -5.11 13.08
CA THR A 20 -19.94 -4.33 11.96
C THR A 20 -20.33 -2.88 12.25
N VAL A 21 -19.40 -2.12 12.79
CA VAL A 21 -19.52 -0.66 12.81
C VAL A 21 -19.36 -0.23 11.37
N VAL A 22 -20.48 -0.13 10.65
CA VAL A 22 -20.54 0.60 9.39
C VAL A 22 -20.40 2.07 9.78
N SER A 23 -19.18 2.57 9.72
CA SER A 23 -18.92 4.00 9.72
C SER A 23 -19.46 4.56 8.40
N CYS A 24 -20.66 5.10 8.41
CA CYS A 24 -21.15 5.94 7.34
C CYS A 24 -20.40 7.26 7.36
N SER A 25 -19.29 7.34 6.66
CA SER A 25 -18.82 8.60 6.12
C SER A 25 -19.34 8.69 4.70
N SER A 26 -20.19 9.67 4.45
CA SER A 26 -20.77 10.03 3.17
C SER A 26 -19.67 10.63 2.28
N ASP A 27 -18.92 9.80 1.58
CA ASP A 27 -18.15 10.17 0.40
C ASP A 27 -18.27 9.01 -0.59
N ASP A 28 -18.90 9.31 -1.71
CA ASP A 28 -19.05 8.55 -2.95
C ASP A 28 -18.81 7.03 -2.86
N ASN A 29 -19.80 6.26 -3.28
CA ASN A 29 -19.86 4.77 -3.37
C ASN A 29 -18.67 4.13 -4.12
N GLU A 30 -17.44 4.42 -3.73
CA GLU A 30 -16.26 3.70 -4.19
C GLU A 30 -16.05 2.51 -3.25
N ASP A 31 -16.16 1.29 -3.78
CA ASP A 31 -15.91 0.05 -3.03
C ASP A 31 -14.40 -0.13 -2.80
N PHE A 32 -13.91 0.44 -1.71
CA PHE A 32 -12.52 0.23 -1.30
C PHE A 32 -12.30 -1.19 -0.80
N VAL A 33 -11.28 -1.85 -1.33
CA VAL A 33 -10.80 -3.10 -0.78
C VAL A 33 -10.02 -2.81 0.50
N GLN A 34 -10.50 -3.33 1.61
CA GLN A 34 -9.82 -3.15 2.90
C GLN A 34 -8.48 -3.87 2.91
N GLU A 35 -7.44 -3.21 3.40
CA GLU A 35 -6.14 -3.83 3.63
C GLU A 35 -6.25 -4.96 4.65
N ALA A 36 -5.50 -6.03 4.42
CA ALA A 36 -5.43 -7.14 5.35
C ALA A 36 -4.67 -6.75 6.63
N ALA A 37 -5.04 -7.37 7.74
CA ALA A 37 -4.28 -7.21 8.98
C ALA A 37 -2.86 -7.77 8.80
N THR A 38 -1.87 -7.01 9.25
CA THR A 38 -0.46 -7.36 9.15
C THR A 38 0.14 -7.67 10.52
N THR A 39 1.10 -8.61 10.55
CA THR A 39 1.87 -8.89 11.77
C THR A 39 2.91 -7.80 12.02
N GLU A 40 3.37 -7.65 13.26
CA GLU A 40 4.44 -6.72 13.60
C GLU A 40 5.76 -7.04 12.86
N GLU A 41 6.02 -8.31 12.54
CA GLU A 41 7.19 -8.72 11.74
C GLU A 41 7.11 -8.13 10.33
N VAL A 42 5.97 -8.24 9.66
CA VAL A 42 5.74 -7.69 8.32
C VAL A 42 5.85 -6.16 8.34
N LYS A 43 5.22 -5.50 9.31
CA LYS A 43 5.33 -4.04 9.45
C LYS A 43 6.77 -3.58 9.68
N THR A 44 7.46 -4.22 10.61
CA THR A 44 8.85 -3.86 10.93
C THR A 44 9.73 -4.00 9.71
N PHE A 45 9.59 -5.10 8.96
CA PHE A 45 10.35 -5.31 7.74
C PHE A 45 10.13 -4.19 6.72
N PHE A 46 8.90 -3.88 6.38
CA PHE A 46 8.60 -2.90 5.33
C PHE A 46 8.75 -1.44 5.78
N GLU A 47 8.45 -1.10 7.02
CA GLU A 47 8.50 0.29 7.49
C GLU A 47 9.89 0.73 7.94
N LYS A 48 10.70 -0.19 8.46
CA LYS A 48 12.02 0.13 8.98
C LYS A 48 13.14 -0.40 8.11
N ASP A 49 13.07 -1.68 7.78
CA ASP A 49 14.20 -2.40 7.21
C ASP A 49 14.29 -2.23 5.69
N CYS A 50 13.14 -2.18 5.00
CA CYS A 50 13.08 -1.97 3.56
C CYS A 50 13.22 -0.51 3.11
N ASN A 51 13.18 0.45 4.01
CA ASN A 51 13.26 1.87 3.66
C ASN A 51 14.70 2.33 3.32
N ILE A 52 15.58 1.38 3.06
CA ILE A 52 16.99 1.64 2.74
C ILE A 52 17.11 1.84 1.23
N ILE A 53 17.51 3.03 0.84
CA ILE A 53 17.90 3.36 -0.54
C ILE A 53 19.42 3.27 -0.59
N THR A 54 19.92 2.34 -1.41
CA THR A 54 21.33 2.25 -1.75
C THR A 54 21.55 2.71 -3.18
N GLU A 55 22.81 2.89 -3.60
CA GLU A 55 23.14 3.28 -4.98
C GLU A 55 22.55 2.32 -6.04
N ASN A 56 22.30 1.07 -5.68
CA ASN A 56 21.87 0.03 -6.61
C ASN A 56 20.49 -0.56 -6.34
N LEU A 57 19.90 -0.32 -5.15
CA LEU A 57 18.64 -0.94 -4.74
C LEU A 57 17.77 0.03 -3.95
N VAL A 58 16.48 0.02 -4.25
CA VAL A 58 15.44 0.70 -3.47
C VAL A 58 14.63 -0.36 -2.72
N GLY A 59 14.74 -0.37 -1.39
CA GLY A 59 14.03 -1.28 -0.52
C GLY A 59 14.32 -2.76 -0.76
N GLY A 60 15.39 -3.09 -1.47
CA GLY A 60 15.73 -4.46 -1.82
C GLY A 60 14.89 -5.07 -2.95
N PHE A 61 13.91 -4.36 -3.51
CA PHE A 61 13.01 -4.86 -4.55
C PHE A 61 13.29 -4.28 -5.94
N PHE A 62 13.70 -3.03 -6.03
CA PHE A 62 13.90 -2.32 -7.30
C PHE A 62 15.36 -1.96 -7.50
N THR A 63 15.84 -2.14 -8.73
CA THR A 63 17.23 -1.83 -9.09
C THR A 63 17.39 -0.37 -9.51
N ALA A 64 18.64 0.10 -9.61
CA ALA A 64 18.94 1.42 -10.15
C ALA A 64 18.40 1.62 -11.57
N GLU A 65 18.35 0.55 -12.39
CA GLU A 65 17.76 0.61 -13.73
C GLU A 65 16.25 0.84 -13.68
N ASP A 66 15.56 0.24 -12.71
CA ASP A 66 14.15 0.50 -12.46
C ASP A 66 13.91 1.95 -12.09
N TYR A 67 14.89 2.57 -11.47
CA TYR A 67 14.88 3.95 -11.00
C TYR A 67 15.35 4.93 -12.07
N MET A 68 16.49 4.66 -12.75
CA MET A 68 17.11 5.57 -13.73
C MET A 68 16.42 5.56 -15.08
N GLY A 69 15.77 4.45 -15.47
CA GLY A 69 15.08 4.35 -16.76
C GLY A 69 13.90 5.30 -16.92
N VAL A 70 13.58 6.03 -15.86
CA VAL A 70 12.49 6.99 -15.79
C VAL A 70 12.95 8.42 -16.07
N VAL A 71 14.21 8.74 -15.79
CA VAL A 71 14.80 10.04 -16.10
C VAL A 71 15.34 9.99 -17.53
N ASN A 72 14.44 9.96 -18.52
CA ASN A 72 14.82 10.24 -19.88
C ASN A 72 15.45 11.63 -19.95
N GLY A 73 16.57 11.77 -20.68
CA GLY A 73 17.42 12.96 -20.70
C GLY A 73 16.73 14.29 -21.02
N ASP A 74 15.43 14.32 -21.23
CA ASP A 74 14.61 15.50 -21.54
C ASP A 74 13.87 16.06 -20.30
N GLY A 75 14.08 15.50 -19.13
CA GLY A 75 13.48 15.99 -17.88
C GLY A 75 11.97 15.87 -17.78
N VAL A 76 11.33 15.21 -18.73
CA VAL A 76 9.89 14.96 -18.73
C VAL A 76 9.61 13.61 -18.09
N ILE A 77 9.02 13.63 -16.90
CA ILE A 77 8.58 12.43 -16.22
C ILE A 77 7.21 12.05 -16.78
N PRO A 78 7.06 10.83 -17.32
CA PRO A 78 5.74 10.36 -17.72
C PRO A 78 4.82 10.29 -16.48
N PRO A 79 3.55 10.69 -16.59
CA PRO A 79 2.60 10.63 -15.47
C PRO A 79 2.33 9.20 -14.96
N SER A 80 2.82 8.18 -15.63
CA SER A 80 2.59 6.76 -15.32
C SER A 80 3.66 6.10 -14.45
N LEU A 81 4.42 6.89 -13.67
CA LEU A 81 5.57 6.39 -12.93
C LEU A 81 5.23 5.70 -11.61
N VAL A 82 4.51 4.62 -11.72
CA VAL A 82 4.39 3.66 -10.64
C VAL A 82 4.77 2.30 -11.18
N LYS A 83 5.76 1.66 -10.57
CA LYS A 83 6.06 0.26 -10.78
C LYS A 83 5.47 -0.54 -9.65
N ILE A 84 4.80 -1.66 -9.95
CA ILE A 84 4.19 -2.54 -8.97
C ILE A 84 4.69 -3.95 -9.19
N LEU A 85 5.09 -4.59 -8.09
CA LEU A 85 5.27 -6.03 -7.96
C LEU A 85 4.06 -6.58 -7.21
N ALA A 86 3.27 -7.42 -7.86
CA ALA A 86 2.19 -8.17 -7.22
C ALA A 86 2.73 -9.57 -6.89
N ILE A 87 2.86 -9.87 -5.62
CA ILE A 87 3.54 -11.07 -5.10
C ILE A 87 2.49 -11.99 -4.51
N HIS A 88 2.46 -13.24 -4.96
CA HIS A 88 1.41 -14.21 -4.66
C HIS A 88 1.88 -15.42 -3.86
N SER A 89 3.20 -15.58 -3.66
CA SER A 89 3.78 -16.67 -2.89
C SER A 89 5.05 -16.25 -2.15
N GLN A 90 5.46 -17.05 -1.18
CA GLN A 90 6.70 -16.82 -0.43
C GLN A 90 7.92 -17.02 -1.35
N GLU A 91 7.86 -17.99 -2.27
CA GLU A 91 8.91 -18.25 -3.25
C GLU A 91 9.06 -17.07 -4.22
N GLU A 92 7.95 -16.46 -4.61
CA GLU A 92 7.97 -15.26 -5.46
C GLU A 92 8.59 -14.09 -4.70
N LEU A 93 8.20 -13.87 -3.42
CA LEU A 93 8.80 -12.85 -2.57
C LEU A 93 10.32 -13.04 -2.45
N GLU A 94 10.79 -14.27 -2.22
CA GLU A 94 12.20 -14.61 -2.14
C GLU A 94 12.94 -14.39 -3.48
N SER A 95 12.26 -14.62 -4.60
CA SER A 95 12.85 -14.46 -5.94
C SER A 95 13.05 -12.99 -6.34
N VAL A 96 12.13 -12.11 -5.93
CA VAL A 96 12.15 -10.69 -6.31
C VAL A 96 12.94 -9.83 -5.32
N TYR A 97 13.06 -10.27 -4.06
CA TYR A 97 13.83 -9.55 -3.06
C TYR A 97 15.34 -9.81 -3.22
N LYS A 98 16.09 -8.76 -3.38
CA LYS A 98 17.56 -8.79 -3.61
C LYS A 98 18.34 -8.20 -2.42
N GLY A 99 17.65 -7.80 -1.36
CA GLY A 99 18.28 -7.30 -0.14
C GLY A 99 18.90 -8.42 0.71
N ALA A 100 19.60 -8.03 1.76
CA ALA A 100 20.29 -8.96 2.66
C ALA A 100 19.49 -9.33 3.92
N LEU A 101 18.31 -8.75 4.11
CA LEU A 101 17.50 -8.96 5.31
C LEU A 101 16.69 -10.25 5.21
N LYS A 102 16.41 -10.83 6.38
CA LYS A 102 15.52 -11.98 6.46
C LYS A 102 14.09 -11.53 6.13
N LEU A 103 13.47 -12.19 5.14
CA LEU A 103 12.10 -11.92 4.75
C LEU A 103 11.08 -12.38 5.81
N PRO A 104 10.02 -11.63 6.03
CA PRO A 104 8.93 -12.04 6.90
C PRO A 104 8.10 -13.15 6.25
N GLN A 105 7.39 -13.93 7.07
CA GLN A 105 6.44 -14.91 6.60
C GLN A 105 5.07 -14.25 6.37
N ILE A 106 4.50 -14.46 5.20
CA ILE A 106 3.19 -13.93 4.80
C ILE A 106 2.28 -15.10 4.40
N ASP A 107 1.03 -15.08 4.84
CA ASP A 107 0.03 -16.07 4.43
C ASP A 107 -0.49 -15.75 3.02
N PHE A 108 0.26 -16.16 2.03
CA PHE A 108 -0.12 -16.01 0.62
C PHE A 108 -1.27 -16.92 0.18
N ASN A 109 -1.80 -17.80 1.04
CA ASN A 109 -3.03 -18.52 0.72
C ASN A 109 -4.25 -17.58 0.73
N GLN A 110 -4.21 -16.56 1.57
CA GLN A 110 -5.30 -15.61 1.75
C GLN A 110 -5.00 -14.23 1.19
N HIS A 111 -3.72 -13.88 0.99
CA HIS A 111 -3.31 -12.53 0.67
C HIS A 111 -2.49 -12.41 -0.61
N VAL A 112 -2.44 -11.19 -1.13
CA VAL A 112 -1.48 -10.72 -2.12
C VAL A 112 -0.74 -9.52 -1.57
N LEU A 113 0.59 -9.50 -1.74
CA LEU A 113 1.42 -8.38 -1.36
C LEU A 113 1.69 -7.52 -2.59
N LEU A 114 1.39 -6.24 -2.51
CA LEU A 114 1.78 -5.25 -3.50
C LEU A 114 2.97 -4.46 -2.96
N VAL A 115 4.09 -4.48 -3.69
CA VAL A 115 5.24 -3.63 -3.42
C VAL A 115 5.40 -2.68 -4.59
N GLY A 116 5.39 -1.38 -4.30
CA GLY A 116 5.39 -0.36 -5.33
C GLY A 116 6.51 0.64 -5.17
N LEU A 117 6.95 1.17 -6.31
CA LEU A 117 7.88 2.26 -6.42
C LEU A 117 7.21 3.42 -7.17
N THR A 118 7.24 4.60 -6.58
CA THR A 118 6.86 5.85 -7.22
C THR A 118 7.93 6.90 -6.99
N TYR A 119 7.72 8.10 -7.49
CA TYR A 119 8.71 9.17 -7.39
C TYR A 119 8.09 10.42 -6.81
N ASN A 120 8.84 11.06 -5.95
CA ASN A 120 8.65 12.44 -5.58
C ASN A 120 9.32 13.29 -6.68
N VAL A 121 8.52 14.07 -7.40
CA VAL A 121 8.96 14.88 -8.56
C VAL A 121 9.52 16.24 -8.13
N SER A 122 9.13 16.68 -6.94
CA SER A 122 9.62 17.91 -6.32
C SER A 122 9.76 17.70 -4.82
N GLY A 123 10.61 18.43 -4.14
CA GLY A 123 10.70 18.38 -2.68
C GLY A 123 9.40 18.72 -1.95
N GLN A 124 8.34 19.08 -2.68
CA GLN A 124 7.01 19.42 -2.16
C GLN A 124 6.03 18.25 -2.21
N GLU A 125 6.35 17.17 -2.93
CA GLU A 125 5.51 15.99 -2.98
C GLU A 125 5.86 15.00 -1.87
N SER A 126 4.85 14.34 -1.33
CA SER A 126 4.97 13.20 -0.42
C SER A 126 3.97 12.12 -0.79
N LEU A 127 4.25 10.87 -0.40
CA LEU A 127 3.27 9.82 -0.53
C LEU A 127 2.12 10.09 0.44
N GLY A 128 0.93 10.27 -0.11
CA GLY A 128 -0.30 10.46 0.65
C GLY A 128 -0.97 9.12 0.95
N LYS A 129 -1.80 8.65 0.03
CA LYS A 129 -2.59 7.42 0.19
C LYS A 129 -2.29 6.42 -0.92
N VAL A 130 -2.28 5.15 -0.56
CA VAL A 130 -2.33 4.04 -1.52
C VAL A 130 -3.58 3.24 -1.19
N ARG A 131 -4.50 3.10 -2.15
CA ARG A 131 -5.77 2.43 -1.94
C ARG A 131 -6.18 1.62 -3.16
N LEU A 132 -6.80 0.48 -2.93
CA LEU A 132 -7.31 -0.41 -3.96
C LEU A 132 -8.83 -0.25 -4.04
N LEU A 133 -9.32 0.03 -5.23
CA LEU A 133 -10.75 0.11 -5.54
C LEU A 133 -11.17 -1.15 -6.27
N HIS A 134 -12.35 -1.66 -5.93
CA HIS A 134 -13.02 -2.70 -6.68
C HIS A 134 -14.02 -2.03 -7.63
N GLY A 135 -13.79 -2.17 -8.92
CA GLY A 135 -14.69 -1.68 -9.95
C GLY A 135 -15.81 -2.67 -10.29
N GLN A 136 -16.41 -2.50 -11.44
CA GLN A 136 -17.45 -3.44 -11.92
C GLN A 136 -16.82 -4.77 -12.34
N GLY A 137 -17.43 -5.88 -11.94
CA GLY A 137 -16.92 -7.23 -12.22
C GLY A 137 -15.61 -7.52 -11.48
N ASP A 138 -14.63 -8.08 -12.19
CA ASP A 138 -13.31 -8.42 -11.65
C ASP A 138 -12.25 -7.32 -11.88
N SER A 139 -12.67 -6.07 -12.14
CA SER A 139 -11.74 -4.97 -12.36
C SER A 139 -11.31 -4.33 -11.04
N TYR A 140 -10.03 -3.94 -10.98
CA TYR A 140 -9.45 -3.27 -9.82
C TYR A 140 -8.65 -2.04 -10.26
N GLU A 141 -8.63 -1.01 -9.42
CA GLU A 141 -7.80 0.17 -9.62
C GLU A 141 -6.96 0.44 -8.37
N LEU A 142 -5.63 0.37 -8.49
CA LEU A 142 -4.72 0.80 -7.44
C LEU A 142 -4.43 2.28 -7.62
N GLN A 143 -4.91 3.09 -6.71
CA GLN A 143 -4.65 4.53 -6.68
C GLN A 143 -3.45 4.82 -5.79
N VAL A 144 -2.43 5.43 -6.37
CA VAL A 144 -1.27 5.97 -5.66
C VAL A 144 -1.39 7.48 -5.65
N ILE A 145 -1.76 8.03 -4.49
CA ILE A 145 -2.03 9.46 -4.31
C ILE A 145 -0.81 10.12 -3.71
N MET A 146 -0.25 11.07 -4.44
CA MET A 146 0.81 11.95 -3.97
C MET A 146 0.21 13.25 -3.47
N TYR A 147 0.64 13.73 -2.33
CA TYR A 147 0.23 15.03 -1.79
C TYR A 147 1.24 16.09 -2.19
N TRP A 148 0.74 17.16 -2.80
CA TRP A 148 1.51 18.37 -3.11
C TRP A 148 1.27 19.42 -2.04
N ASN A 149 2.32 19.79 -1.31
CA ASN A 149 2.24 20.83 -0.31
C ASN A 149 2.50 22.21 -0.93
N THR A 150 1.45 23.03 -1.06
CA THR A 150 1.52 24.36 -1.69
C THR A 150 2.17 25.43 -0.81
N ASN A 151 2.35 25.18 0.49
CA ASN A 151 2.91 26.17 1.43
C ASN A 151 4.45 26.14 1.52
N MET A 152 5.11 25.19 0.88
CA MET A 152 6.57 25.12 0.89
C MET A 152 7.15 26.02 -0.19
N ASN A 153 7.59 27.23 0.18
CA ASN A 153 8.36 28.14 -0.65
C ASN A 153 9.83 27.71 -0.83
N TYR A 154 10.07 26.43 -1.04
CA TYR A 154 11.40 25.96 -1.41
C TYR A 154 11.61 26.21 -2.92
N GLY A 155 12.73 26.86 -3.26
CA GLY A 155 13.11 27.01 -4.66
C GLY A 155 13.05 25.68 -5.39
N TYR A 156 12.70 25.71 -6.67
CA TYR A 156 12.54 24.54 -7.54
C TYR A 156 13.81 23.69 -7.62
N PHE A 157 14.01 22.83 -6.63
CA PHE A 157 14.96 21.75 -6.74
C PHE A 157 14.18 20.52 -7.25
N GLN A 158 14.41 20.17 -8.50
CA GLN A 158 13.96 18.90 -9.07
C GLN A 158 14.78 17.76 -8.44
N LEU A 159 14.43 17.38 -7.23
CA LEU A 159 14.98 16.20 -6.58
C LEU A 159 14.00 15.05 -6.82
N PHE A 160 14.32 14.24 -7.83
CA PHE A 160 13.62 12.97 -8.03
C PHE A 160 14.09 11.98 -6.97
N SER A 161 13.28 11.75 -5.97
CA SER A 161 13.56 10.72 -4.98
C SER A 161 12.57 9.56 -5.10
N PRO A 162 13.06 8.31 -5.08
CA PRO A 162 12.19 7.14 -5.09
C PRO A 162 11.41 7.06 -3.79
N VAL A 163 10.16 6.67 -3.90
CA VAL A 163 9.26 6.42 -2.77
C VAL A 163 8.76 5.00 -2.87
N LEU A 164 9.24 4.17 -1.95
CA LEU A 164 8.77 2.80 -1.81
C LEU A 164 7.49 2.80 -1.00
N PHE A 165 6.53 1.95 -1.40
CA PHE A 165 5.35 1.66 -0.62
C PHE A 165 4.99 0.19 -0.72
N TRP A 166 4.20 -0.29 0.23
CA TRP A 166 3.71 -1.66 0.25
C TRP A 166 2.29 -1.70 0.79
N ARG A 167 1.52 -2.71 0.35
CA ARG A 167 0.18 -2.98 0.86
C ARG A 167 -0.09 -4.48 0.81
N LEU A 168 -0.79 -4.98 1.82
CA LEU A 168 -1.26 -6.36 1.87
C LEU A 168 -2.78 -6.37 1.72
N TYR A 169 -3.27 -7.07 0.73
CA TYR A 169 -4.71 -7.19 0.47
C TYR A 169 -5.18 -8.64 0.53
N PRO A 170 -6.47 -8.91 0.80
CA PRO A 170 -7.07 -10.20 0.48
C PRO A 170 -6.82 -10.55 -0.99
N LYS A 171 -6.76 -11.84 -1.32
CA LYS A 171 -6.53 -12.27 -2.71
C LYS A 171 -7.54 -11.66 -3.67
N PHE A 172 -7.03 -11.15 -4.77
CA PHE A 172 -7.80 -10.67 -5.92
C PHE A 172 -7.02 -10.92 -7.23
N PRO A 173 -7.68 -10.91 -8.40
CA PRO A 173 -7.03 -11.13 -9.69
C PRO A 173 -6.21 -9.89 -10.12
N THR A 174 -4.93 -9.87 -9.79
CA THR A 174 -4.02 -8.74 -10.08
C THR A 174 -3.80 -8.48 -11.57
N SER A 175 -4.08 -9.44 -12.43
CA SER A 175 -4.05 -9.27 -13.89
C SER A 175 -5.08 -8.26 -14.42
N HIS A 176 -6.12 -7.98 -13.63
CA HIS A 176 -7.18 -7.02 -13.95
C HIS A 176 -7.04 -5.71 -13.17
N MET A 177 -5.87 -5.48 -12.59
CA MET A 177 -5.59 -4.28 -11.83
C MET A 177 -4.99 -3.20 -12.74
N ASN A 178 -5.66 -2.05 -12.80
CA ASN A 178 -5.10 -0.82 -13.34
C ASN A 178 -4.37 -0.04 -12.24
N VAL A 179 -3.31 0.67 -12.59
CA VAL A 179 -2.55 1.49 -11.63
C VAL A 179 -2.63 2.94 -12.05
N VAL A 180 -3.10 3.79 -11.16
CA VAL A 180 -3.28 5.22 -11.40
C VAL A 180 -2.50 6.02 -10.36
N ARG A 181 -1.61 6.90 -10.82
CA ARG A 181 -0.97 7.91 -9.97
C ARG A 181 -1.76 9.20 -10.06
N ARG A 182 -2.12 9.77 -8.92
CA ARG A 182 -2.79 11.07 -8.81
C ARG A 182 -1.96 12.00 -7.93
N VAL A 183 -2.06 13.29 -8.19
CA VAL A 183 -1.48 14.32 -7.32
C VAL A 183 -2.63 15.14 -6.77
N GLU A 184 -2.72 15.22 -5.47
CA GLU A 184 -3.72 16.02 -4.76
C GLU A 184 -3.02 17.17 -4.05
N GLU A 185 -3.53 18.39 -4.23
CA GLU A 185 -3.04 19.55 -3.50
C GLU A 185 -3.55 19.50 -2.06
N VAL A 186 -2.62 19.66 -1.12
CA VAL A 186 -2.95 19.74 0.29
C VAL A 186 -2.47 21.09 0.85
N TRP A 187 -3.35 21.73 1.60
CA TRP A 187 -3.02 22.92 2.36
C TRP A 187 -2.61 22.45 3.76
N SER A 188 -1.35 22.49 4.08
CA SER A 188 -0.94 22.28 5.47
C SER A 188 -1.18 23.58 6.22
N ASP A 189 -2.23 23.62 7.03
CA ASP A 189 -2.35 24.61 8.09
C ASP A 189 -1.26 24.31 9.14
N TYR A 190 -0.03 24.71 8.87
CA TYR A 190 0.95 24.87 9.94
C TYR A 190 0.52 26.07 10.75
N GLN A 191 -0.29 25.85 11.77
CA GLN A 191 -0.35 26.76 12.89
C GLN A 191 0.94 26.55 13.69
N GLU A 192 1.73 27.61 13.78
CA GLU A 192 2.89 27.75 14.66
C GLU A 192 2.54 27.48 16.14
#